data_bfdd44edfa06f5607ed2dad054e4ff98
#
_entry.id   bfdd44edfa06f5607ed2dad054e4ff98
#
_cell.length_a   1.000
_cell.length_b   1.000
_cell.length_c   1.000
_cell.angle_alpha   90.00
_cell.angle_beta   90.00
_cell.angle_gamma   90.00
#
_symmetry.space_group_name_H-M   'P 1'
#
loop_
_entity.id
_entity.type
_entity.pdbx_description
1 polymer ?
#
loop_
_entity_poly.entity_id
_entity_poly.type
_entity_poly.pdbx_seq_one_letter_code
_entity_poly.pdbx_strand_id
1 'polypeptide(L)'
;MAGIEVLVVGSGGREHALALGLSKSDSVSKVHCTPGNPGTSMVAENHQVPDTDIEGIVDLAIQLSVSLVVVGPEAPLVHGLSDRLRANSIPSFGPHSEGALLEGSKIHAKMLMQSLGVPTGSFYRVENLDEIEGSLDSFKPP
;
A
#
# COMPACT_ATOMS: atom_id res chain seq x y z
N MET A 1 27.34 11.45 7.51
CA MET A 1 26.97 10.03 7.29
C MET A 1 26.43 9.94 5.87
N ALA A 2 26.74 8.85 5.15
CA ALA A 2 26.12 8.64 3.83
C ALA A 2 24.59 8.51 4.04
N GLY A 3 23.79 9.21 3.23
CA GLY A 3 22.34 9.10 3.28
C GLY A 3 21.87 7.70 2.83
N ILE A 4 20.64 7.32 3.17
CA ILE A 4 20.05 6.04 2.78
C ILE A 4 19.44 6.11 1.36
N GLU A 5 19.38 4.98 0.66
CA GLU A 5 18.60 4.83 -0.55
C GLU A 5 17.20 4.28 -0.21
N VAL A 6 16.16 4.84 -0.84
CA VAL A 6 14.75 4.53 -0.56
C VAL A 6 14.05 4.16 -1.86
N LEU A 7 13.24 3.08 -1.84
CA LEU A 7 12.34 2.70 -2.92
C LEU A 7 10.90 3.05 -2.55
N VAL A 8 10.21 3.83 -3.40
CA VAL A 8 8.78 4.13 -3.29
C VAL A 8 8.03 3.26 -4.29
N VAL A 9 7.07 2.49 -3.79
CA VAL A 9 6.23 1.60 -4.61
C VAL A 9 4.90 2.28 -4.90
N GLY A 10 4.54 2.33 -6.19
CA GLY A 10 3.30 2.89 -6.72
C GLY A 10 3.52 3.94 -7.81
N SER A 11 2.44 4.44 -8.39
CA SER A 11 2.46 5.32 -9.57
C SER A 11 1.52 6.53 -9.49
N GLY A 12 0.90 6.77 -8.35
CA GLY A 12 -0.06 7.86 -8.16
C GLY A 12 0.56 9.20 -7.74
N GLY A 13 -0.30 10.20 -7.54
CA GLY A 13 0.10 11.52 -7.04
C GLY A 13 0.61 11.47 -5.59
N ARG A 14 0.12 10.53 -4.77
CA ARG A 14 0.60 10.27 -3.42
C ARG A 14 2.07 9.83 -3.44
N GLU A 15 2.42 8.90 -4.31
CA GLU A 15 3.79 8.40 -4.44
C GLU A 15 4.73 9.48 -4.99
N HIS A 16 4.26 10.35 -5.91
CA HIS A 16 5.02 11.51 -6.32
C HIS A 16 5.28 12.47 -5.14
N ALA A 17 4.28 12.76 -4.32
CA ALA A 17 4.45 13.62 -3.14
C ALA A 17 5.43 13.01 -2.12
N LEU A 18 5.37 11.69 -1.89
CA LEU A 18 6.31 10.97 -1.04
C LEU A 18 7.74 11.04 -1.59
N ALA A 19 7.93 10.76 -2.88
CA ALA A 19 9.24 10.82 -3.53
C ALA A 19 9.83 12.23 -3.46
N LEU A 20 9.03 13.27 -3.71
CA LEU A 20 9.45 14.66 -3.60
C LEU A 20 9.84 15.04 -2.16
N GLY A 21 9.09 14.56 -1.16
CA GLY A 21 9.43 14.78 0.25
C GLY A 21 10.73 14.10 0.65
N LEU A 22 10.91 12.84 0.25
CA LEU A 22 12.10 12.05 0.51
C LEU A 22 13.34 12.63 -0.19
N SER A 23 13.22 13.10 -1.42
CA SER A 23 14.35 13.68 -2.18
C SER A 23 14.90 14.98 -1.58
N LYS A 24 14.14 15.64 -0.69
CA LYS A 24 14.55 16.85 0.03
C LYS A 24 15.16 16.56 1.40
N SER A 25 15.17 15.31 1.84
CA SER A 25 15.68 14.93 3.15
C SER A 25 17.18 14.76 3.13
N ASP A 26 17.87 15.39 4.06
CA ASP A 26 19.35 15.24 4.23
C ASP A 26 19.76 13.80 4.61
N SER A 27 18.80 13.00 5.08
CA SER A 27 19.02 11.59 5.42
C SER A 27 18.90 10.65 4.22
N VAL A 28 18.42 11.13 3.07
CA VAL A 28 18.19 10.33 1.86
C VAL A 28 19.19 10.73 0.79
N SER A 29 19.99 9.78 0.33
CA SER A 29 20.96 10.01 -0.76
C SER A 29 20.34 9.82 -2.14
N LYS A 30 19.38 8.91 -2.25
CA LYS A 30 18.72 8.61 -3.53
C LYS A 30 17.31 8.06 -3.31
N VAL A 31 16.40 8.46 -4.20
CA VAL A 31 15.02 7.93 -4.26
C VAL A 31 14.83 7.18 -5.56
N HIS A 32 14.27 5.99 -5.44
CA HIS A 32 13.81 5.14 -6.53
C HIS A 32 12.29 5.04 -6.47
N CYS A 33 11.62 4.87 -7.60
CA CYS A 33 10.19 4.61 -7.68
C CYS A 33 9.89 3.41 -8.58
N THR A 34 8.86 2.64 -8.26
CA THR A 34 8.40 1.55 -9.12
C THR A 34 6.88 1.37 -9.04
N PRO A 35 6.16 1.32 -10.18
CA PRO A 35 6.64 1.67 -11.52
C PRO A 35 6.92 3.17 -11.68
N GLY A 36 6.44 4.03 -10.77
CA GLY A 36 6.53 5.47 -10.84
C GLY A 36 5.62 6.08 -11.92
N ASN A 37 5.81 7.37 -12.16
CA ASN A 37 5.08 8.15 -13.17
C ASN A 37 5.95 9.30 -13.70
N PRO A 38 5.48 10.11 -14.68
CA PRO A 38 6.26 11.24 -15.19
C PRO A 38 6.64 12.28 -14.12
N GLY A 39 5.84 12.46 -13.06
CA GLY A 39 6.17 13.35 -11.95
C GLY A 39 7.29 12.78 -11.08
N THR A 40 7.26 11.49 -10.76
CA THR A 40 8.33 10.85 -9.98
C THR A 40 9.66 10.85 -10.73
N SER A 41 9.67 10.75 -12.06
CA SER A 41 10.90 10.81 -12.87
C SER A 41 11.64 12.15 -12.79
N MET A 42 10.99 13.20 -12.29
CA MET A 42 11.63 14.51 -12.09
C MET A 42 12.45 14.57 -10.79
N VAL A 43 12.19 13.67 -9.83
CA VAL A 43 12.77 13.73 -8.48
C VAL A 43 13.36 12.41 -8.00
N ALA A 44 13.17 11.34 -8.77
CA ALA A 44 13.57 9.97 -8.46
C ALA A 44 13.94 9.20 -9.74
N GLU A 45 14.58 8.04 -9.59
CA GLU A 45 14.80 7.10 -10.68
C GLU A 45 13.65 6.09 -10.74
N ASN A 46 12.93 6.06 -11.87
CA ASN A 46 11.83 5.11 -12.07
C ASN A 46 12.33 3.78 -12.63
N HIS A 47 11.76 2.68 -12.12
CA HIS A 47 12.00 1.31 -12.56
C HIS A 47 10.70 0.70 -13.10
N GLN A 48 10.81 -0.17 -14.11
CA GLN A 48 9.64 -0.71 -14.82
C GLN A 48 9.16 -2.04 -14.23
N VAL A 49 9.03 -2.11 -12.89
CA VAL A 49 8.43 -3.26 -12.20
C VAL A 49 7.03 -2.86 -11.75
N PRO A 50 5.97 -3.57 -12.18
CA PRO A 50 4.60 -3.29 -11.75
C PRO A 50 4.42 -3.44 -10.24
N ASP A 51 3.55 -2.64 -9.63
CA ASP A 51 3.22 -2.73 -8.20
C ASP A 51 2.46 -4.02 -7.83
N THR A 52 1.98 -4.76 -8.82
CA THR A 52 1.38 -6.10 -8.66
C THR A 52 2.41 -7.23 -8.65
N ASP A 53 3.65 -6.97 -9.06
CA ASP A 53 4.74 -7.97 -9.11
C ASP A 53 5.54 -7.94 -7.79
N ILE A 54 5.02 -8.61 -6.78
CA ILE A 54 5.59 -8.63 -5.42
C ILE A 54 7.04 -9.12 -5.40
N GLU A 55 7.33 -10.24 -6.09
CA GLU A 55 8.67 -10.82 -6.13
C GLU A 55 9.63 -9.91 -6.92
N GLY A 56 9.20 -9.35 -8.04
CA GLY A 56 10.00 -8.40 -8.81
C GLY A 56 10.35 -7.14 -8.02
N ILE A 57 9.45 -6.65 -7.15
CA ILE A 57 9.74 -5.52 -6.26
C ILE A 57 10.77 -5.89 -5.19
N VAL A 58 10.66 -7.09 -4.60
CA VAL A 58 11.64 -7.58 -3.62
C VAL A 58 13.02 -7.73 -4.26
N ASP A 59 13.10 -8.34 -5.45
CA ASP A 59 14.35 -8.51 -6.19
C ASP A 59 14.97 -7.14 -6.54
N LEU A 60 14.15 -6.18 -6.98
CA LEU A 60 14.60 -4.82 -7.25
C LEU A 60 15.18 -4.16 -5.99
N ALA A 61 14.48 -4.27 -4.85
CA ALA A 61 14.94 -3.71 -3.58
C ALA A 61 16.29 -4.29 -3.14
N ILE A 62 16.49 -5.61 -3.34
CA ILE A 62 17.76 -6.30 -3.08
C ILE A 62 18.85 -5.80 -4.04
N GLN A 63 18.55 -5.78 -5.35
CA GLN A 63 19.51 -5.34 -6.38
C GLN A 63 19.99 -3.91 -6.14
N LEU A 64 19.11 -3.01 -5.76
CA LEU A 64 19.41 -1.62 -5.46
C LEU A 64 20.03 -1.44 -4.06
N SER A 65 20.01 -2.47 -3.21
CA SER A 65 20.48 -2.41 -1.82
C SER A 65 19.81 -1.28 -1.02
N VAL A 66 18.51 -1.03 -1.25
CA VAL A 66 17.79 0.04 -0.56
C VAL A 66 17.67 -0.23 0.93
N SER A 67 17.73 0.82 1.72
CA SER A 67 17.63 0.75 3.18
C SER A 67 16.19 0.78 3.69
N LEU A 68 15.25 1.21 2.86
CA LEU A 68 13.82 1.33 3.19
C LEU A 68 12.98 1.23 1.92
N VAL A 69 11.87 0.50 2.02
CA VAL A 69 10.81 0.52 1.01
C VAL A 69 9.56 1.20 1.56
N VAL A 70 9.04 2.20 0.85
CA VAL A 70 7.79 2.92 1.18
C VAL A 70 6.71 2.47 0.22
N VAL A 71 5.66 1.82 0.73
CA VAL A 71 4.58 1.28 -0.09
C VAL A 71 3.41 2.25 -0.07
N GLY A 72 3.08 2.82 -1.22
CA GLY A 72 2.00 3.79 -1.36
C GLY A 72 0.62 3.15 -1.45
N PRO A 73 0.34 2.26 -2.40
CA PRO A 73 -0.98 1.64 -2.57
C PRO A 73 -1.21 0.48 -1.59
N GLU A 74 -2.47 0.22 -1.25
CA GLU A 74 -2.87 -0.87 -0.36
C GLU A 74 -2.76 -2.26 -1.00
N ALA A 75 -2.95 -2.37 -2.32
CA ALA A 75 -2.99 -3.65 -3.01
C ALA A 75 -1.70 -4.49 -2.84
N PRO A 76 -0.48 -3.96 -3.05
CA PRO A 76 0.74 -4.71 -2.77
C PRO A 76 0.86 -5.15 -1.31
N LEU A 77 0.36 -4.34 -0.36
CA LEU A 77 0.38 -4.68 1.07
C LEU A 77 -0.54 -5.84 1.39
N VAL A 78 -1.76 -5.85 0.83
CA VAL A 78 -2.71 -6.97 0.96
C VAL A 78 -2.11 -8.25 0.36
N HIS A 79 -1.34 -8.14 -0.73
CA HIS A 79 -0.64 -9.26 -1.36
C HIS A 79 0.69 -9.63 -0.66
N GLY A 80 0.99 -9.03 0.50
CA GLY A 80 2.08 -9.45 1.37
C GLY A 80 3.45 -8.85 1.05
N LEU A 81 3.53 -7.73 0.31
CA LEU A 81 4.82 -7.11 -0.01
C LEU A 81 5.64 -6.78 1.24
N SER A 82 5.04 -6.17 2.27
CA SER A 82 5.74 -5.86 3.52
C SER A 82 6.25 -7.12 4.24
N ASP A 83 5.48 -8.21 4.18
CA ASP A 83 5.86 -9.49 4.78
C ASP A 83 7.08 -10.08 4.06
N ARG A 84 7.09 -10.03 2.72
CA ARG A 84 8.20 -10.51 1.88
C ARG A 84 9.47 -9.68 2.05
N LEU A 85 9.35 -8.36 2.09
CA LEU A 85 10.48 -7.45 2.33
C LEU A 85 11.13 -7.73 3.69
N ARG A 86 10.33 -7.84 4.74
CA ARG A 86 10.83 -8.13 6.10
C ARG A 86 11.48 -9.51 6.21
N ALA A 87 10.93 -10.53 5.52
CA ALA A 87 11.55 -11.86 5.45
C ALA A 87 12.96 -11.81 4.81
N ASN A 88 13.21 -10.81 3.94
CA ASN A 88 14.51 -10.53 3.35
C ASN A 88 15.32 -9.47 4.13
N SER A 89 14.93 -9.15 5.37
CA SER A 89 15.58 -8.14 6.23
C SER A 89 15.59 -6.72 5.64
N ILE A 90 14.63 -6.41 4.77
CA ILE A 90 14.45 -5.08 4.20
C ILE A 90 13.35 -4.36 4.97
N PRO A 91 13.65 -3.24 5.67
CA PRO A 91 12.63 -2.43 6.33
C PRO A 91 11.59 -1.91 5.34
N SER A 92 10.31 -1.96 5.73
CA SER A 92 9.23 -1.40 4.92
C SER A 92 8.33 -0.49 5.75
N PHE A 93 7.93 0.62 5.16
CA PHE A 93 6.85 1.47 5.65
C PHE A 93 5.54 1.02 5.01
N GLY A 94 4.76 0.29 5.77
CA GLY A 94 3.50 -0.32 5.40
C GLY A 94 3.13 -1.44 6.38
N PRO A 95 1.84 -1.71 6.63
CA PRO A 95 1.40 -2.80 7.48
C PRO A 95 1.73 -4.17 6.87
N HIS A 96 1.70 -5.21 7.70
CA HIS A 96 1.61 -6.60 7.24
C HIS A 96 0.30 -6.85 6.49
N SER A 97 0.24 -7.92 5.72
CA SER A 97 -0.93 -8.28 4.92
C SER A 97 -2.24 -8.35 5.73
N GLU A 98 -2.20 -8.92 6.94
CA GLU A 98 -3.36 -8.94 7.84
C GLU A 98 -3.85 -7.54 8.22
N GLY A 99 -2.92 -6.62 8.53
CA GLY A 99 -3.27 -5.23 8.85
C GLY A 99 -3.76 -4.46 7.63
N ALA A 100 -3.20 -4.73 6.46
CA ALA A 100 -3.60 -4.12 5.20
C ALA A 100 -5.05 -4.46 4.79
N LEU A 101 -5.59 -5.60 5.25
CA LEU A 101 -6.99 -5.98 5.02
C LEU A 101 -8.00 -5.00 5.61
N LEU A 102 -7.61 -4.19 6.60
CA LEU A 102 -8.48 -3.13 7.15
C LEU A 102 -8.82 -2.06 6.10
N GLU A 103 -7.91 -1.79 5.19
CA GLU A 103 -8.14 -0.87 4.06
C GLU A 103 -8.58 -1.63 2.81
N GLY A 104 -7.95 -2.76 2.52
CA GLY A 104 -8.16 -3.53 1.30
C GLY A 104 -9.48 -4.30 1.26
N SER A 105 -10.16 -4.54 2.40
CA SER A 105 -11.44 -5.25 2.46
C SER A 105 -12.44 -4.57 3.37
N LYS A 106 -13.44 -3.88 2.75
CA LYS A 106 -14.54 -3.25 3.51
C LYS A 106 -15.30 -4.24 4.37
N ILE A 107 -15.53 -5.46 3.89
CA ILE A 107 -16.24 -6.51 4.63
C ILE A 107 -15.41 -6.90 5.86
N HIS A 108 -14.11 -7.17 5.69
CA HIS A 108 -13.22 -7.50 6.80
C HIS A 108 -13.19 -6.39 7.86
N ALA A 109 -12.99 -5.13 7.44
CA ALA A 109 -12.97 -3.97 8.33
C ALA A 109 -14.28 -3.83 9.11
N LYS A 110 -15.43 -3.94 8.43
CA LYS A 110 -16.75 -3.82 9.06
C LYS A 110 -17.02 -4.94 10.07
N MET A 111 -16.69 -6.17 9.73
CA MET A 111 -16.83 -7.31 10.64
C MET A 111 -15.95 -7.17 11.88
N LEU A 112 -14.70 -6.72 11.69
CA LEU A 112 -13.78 -6.48 12.80
C LEU A 112 -14.28 -5.35 13.71
N MET A 113 -14.72 -4.21 13.13
CA MET A 113 -15.31 -3.10 13.89
C MET A 113 -16.51 -3.56 14.73
N GLN A 114 -17.39 -4.37 14.13
CA GLN A 114 -18.55 -4.92 14.83
C GLN A 114 -18.13 -5.84 16.00
N SER A 115 -17.15 -6.72 15.80
CA SER A 115 -16.67 -7.64 16.83
C SER A 115 -16.00 -6.92 18.02
N LEU A 116 -15.39 -5.77 17.77
CA LEU A 116 -14.70 -4.94 18.77
C LEU A 116 -15.59 -3.82 19.35
N GLY A 117 -16.86 -3.71 18.95
CA GLY A 117 -17.75 -2.64 19.39
C GLY A 117 -17.35 -1.25 18.91
N VAL A 118 -16.57 -1.14 17.83
CA VAL A 118 -16.18 0.15 17.24
C VAL A 118 -17.37 0.73 16.48
N PRO A 119 -17.80 1.97 16.75
CA PRO A 119 -18.91 2.60 16.03
C PRO A 119 -18.66 2.66 14.53
N THR A 120 -19.62 2.19 13.76
CA THR A 120 -19.57 2.22 12.29
C THR A 120 -20.98 2.28 11.73
N GLY A 121 -21.14 2.82 10.51
CA GLY A 121 -22.43 2.83 9.83
C GLY A 121 -22.96 1.41 9.61
N SER A 122 -24.29 1.26 9.60
CA SER A 122 -24.97 -0.01 9.32
C SER A 122 -24.49 -0.57 7.98
N PHE A 123 -24.34 -1.88 7.91
CA PHE A 123 -23.91 -2.57 6.69
C PHE A 123 -24.56 -3.95 6.61
N TYR A 124 -24.72 -4.45 5.40
CA TYR A 124 -25.12 -5.82 5.11
C TYR A 124 -24.13 -6.42 4.13
N ARG A 125 -23.70 -7.65 4.43
CA ARG A 125 -22.92 -8.45 3.49
C ARG A 125 -23.91 -9.14 2.56
N VAL A 126 -23.77 -8.93 1.26
CA VAL A 126 -24.51 -9.62 0.22
C VAL A 126 -23.56 -10.42 -0.65
N GLU A 127 -23.90 -11.66 -0.97
CA GLU A 127 -23.06 -12.56 -1.75
C GLU A 127 -23.60 -12.78 -3.18
N ASN A 128 -24.89 -12.42 -3.39
CA ASN A 128 -25.55 -12.54 -4.68
C ASN A 128 -26.60 -11.44 -4.87
N LEU A 129 -27.13 -11.33 -6.09
CA LEU A 129 -28.10 -10.29 -6.46
C LEU A 129 -29.45 -10.43 -5.72
N ASP A 130 -29.88 -11.66 -5.43
CA ASP A 130 -31.17 -11.91 -4.80
C ASP A 130 -31.22 -11.41 -3.35
N GLU A 131 -30.06 -11.33 -2.69
CA GLU A 131 -29.94 -10.80 -1.32
C GLU A 131 -30.00 -9.26 -1.27
N ILE A 132 -29.79 -8.56 -2.41
CA ILE A 132 -29.75 -7.10 -2.45
C ILE A 132 -31.11 -6.52 -2.09
N GLU A 133 -32.21 -7.01 -2.67
CA GLU A 133 -33.56 -6.49 -2.44
C GLU A 133 -33.94 -6.58 -0.96
N GLY A 134 -33.73 -7.74 -0.34
CA GLY A 134 -33.99 -7.93 1.09
C GLY A 134 -33.09 -7.08 2.02
N SER A 135 -31.90 -6.77 1.57
CA SER A 135 -30.98 -5.91 2.32
C SER A 135 -31.37 -4.44 2.22
N LEU A 136 -31.84 -3.98 1.06
CA LEU A 136 -32.28 -2.59 0.83
C LEU A 136 -33.48 -2.20 1.71
N ASP A 137 -34.44 -3.10 1.94
CA ASP A 137 -35.59 -2.87 2.81
C ASP A 137 -35.19 -2.55 4.26
N SER A 138 -33.96 -2.94 4.66
CA SER A 138 -33.44 -2.70 6.00
C SER A 138 -32.81 -1.31 6.17
N PHE A 139 -32.58 -0.60 5.06
CA PHE A 139 -32.10 0.78 5.07
C PHE A 139 -33.26 1.75 4.93
N LYS A 140 -33.40 2.65 5.90
CA LYS A 140 -34.33 3.77 5.76
C LYS A 140 -33.62 4.87 4.97
N PRO A 141 -34.17 5.33 3.84
CA PRO A 141 -33.64 6.50 3.15
C PRO A 141 -33.70 7.73 4.07
N PRO A 142 -32.78 8.69 3.86
CA PRO A 142 -32.79 9.94 4.62
C PRO A 142 -34.03 10.79 4.32
#